data_8623a23f88cc2f75b9f64376ae901034
#
_entry.id   8623a23f88cc2f75b9f64376ae901034
#
_cell.length_a   1.000
_cell.length_b   1.000
_cell.length_c   1.000
_cell.angle_alpha   90.00
_cell.angle_beta   90.00
_cell.angle_gamma   90.00
#
_symmetry.space_group_name_H-M   'P 1'
#
loop_
_entity.id
_entity.type
_entity.pdbx_description
1 polymer ?
#
loop_
_entity_poly.entity_id
_entity_poly.type
_entity_poly.pdbx_seq_one_letter_code
_entity_poly.pdbx_strand_id
1 'polypeptide(L)'
;MSFVGLVLAAGLGRRMKSSLPKALHQVAGQPMIDHVVGTLIESGASRVITVVGHEGHILQEHLAGRSEIVWQHEQLGTGHATVQAEPALAGYIGNIVVVPGDIPLLSASAVQNLVEEHEAHGYSATVLTMIVDDPSEYGRVIRDPSGHVSSIVEYRDASDEIRAI
;
A
#
# COMPACT_ATOMS: atom_id res chain seq x y z
N MET A 1 14.59 -10.02 -9.94
CA MET A 1 14.34 -8.83 -9.14
C MET A 1 13.77 -9.27 -7.79
N SER A 2 14.31 -8.77 -6.69
CA SER A 2 13.84 -9.13 -5.35
C SER A 2 13.54 -7.85 -4.59
N PHE A 3 12.36 -7.75 -4.00
CA PHE A 3 11.94 -6.60 -3.20
C PHE A 3 11.27 -7.07 -1.90
N VAL A 4 11.09 -6.16 -0.96
CA VAL A 4 10.28 -6.39 0.24
C VAL A 4 8.90 -5.79 0.02
N GLY A 5 7.83 -6.58 0.22
CA GLY A 5 6.47 -6.08 0.23
C GLY A 5 6.12 -5.50 1.60
N LEU A 6 5.62 -4.28 1.65
CA LEU A 6 5.14 -3.62 2.87
C LEU A 6 3.65 -3.33 2.74
N VAL A 7 2.84 -4.03 3.52
CA VAL A 7 1.38 -3.90 3.50
C VAL A 7 0.92 -2.99 4.63
N LEU A 8 0.18 -1.93 4.32
CA LEU A 8 -0.39 -1.02 5.29
C LEU A 8 -1.82 -1.43 5.65
N ALA A 9 -1.99 -2.02 6.81
CA ALA A 9 -3.27 -2.54 7.32
C ALA A 9 -3.65 -1.99 8.70
N ALA A 10 -3.06 -0.87 9.13
CA ALA A 10 -3.28 -0.25 10.43
C ALA A 10 -4.53 0.64 10.50
N GLY A 11 -5.24 0.85 9.39
CA GLY A 11 -6.39 1.74 9.31
C GLY A 11 -7.60 1.23 10.08
N LEU A 12 -8.29 2.13 10.80
CA LEU A 12 -9.45 1.81 11.65
C LEU A 12 -10.70 1.32 10.92
N GLY A 13 -10.77 1.44 9.60
CA GLY A 13 -11.93 0.97 8.81
C GLY A 13 -13.29 1.53 9.21
N ARG A 14 -13.37 2.73 9.83
CA ARG A 14 -14.58 3.30 10.43
C ARG A 14 -15.82 3.29 9.52
N ARG A 15 -15.62 3.42 8.21
CA ARG A 15 -16.71 3.39 7.22
C ARG A 15 -17.38 2.02 7.06
N MET A 16 -16.68 0.95 7.44
CA MET A 16 -17.21 -0.43 7.33
C MET A 16 -18.27 -0.75 8.38
N LYS A 17 -18.36 0.03 9.46
CA LYS A 17 -19.31 -0.20 10.58
C LYS A 17 -19.26 -1.64 11.09
N SER A 18 -18.10 -2.23 11.20
CA SER A 18 -17.83 -3.62 11.55
C SER A 18 -16.73 -3.68 12.62
N SER A 19 -16.80 -4.65 13.51
CA SER A 19 -15.72 -4.96 14.46
C SER A 19 -14.58 -5.74 13.81
N LEU A 20 -14.80 -6.30 12.61
CA LEU A 20 -13.76 -6.99 11.87
C LEU A 20 -12.81 -5.95 11.25
N PRO A 21 -11.47 -6.10 11.39
CA PRO A 21 -10.50 -5.27 10.68
C PRO A 21 -10.81 -5.18 9.18
N LYS A 22 -10.71 -3.96 8.59
CA LYS A 22 -11.10 -3.73 7.20
C LYS A 22 -10.48 -4.75 6.23
N ALA A 23 -9.20 -5.03 6.40
CA ALA A 23 -8.44 -5.92 5.52
C ALA A 23 -8.89 -7.41 5.60
N LEU A 24 -9.64 -7.80 6.62
CA LEU A 24 -10.21 -9.16 6.77
C LEU A 24 -11.59 -9.33 6.14
N HIS A 25 -12.21 -8.26 5.67
CA HIS A 25 -13.45 -8.40 4.90
C HIS A 25 -13.17 -9.14 3.59
N GLN A 26 -14.12 -10.02 3.23
CA GLN A 26 -13.94 -10.91 2.09
C GLN A 26 -14.33 -10.26 0.76
N VAL A 27 -13.53 -10.52 -0.25
CA VAL A 27 -13.83 -10.29 -1.66
C VAL A 27 -13.61 -11.61 -2.40
N ALA A 28 -14.59 -12.04 -3.17
CA ALA A 28 -14.57 -13.34 -3.87
C ALA A 28 -14.26 -14.53 -2.94
N GLY A 29 -14.74 -14.50 -1.70
CA GLY A 29 -14.59 -15.60 -0.74
C GLY A 29 -13.26 -15.64 0.03
N GLN A 30 -12.39 -14.66 -0.16
CA GLN A 30 -11.11 -14.54 0.56
C GLN A 30 -10.97 -13.15 1.18
N PRO A 31 -10.35 -13.01 2.38
CA PRO A 31 -9.98 -11.72 2.95
C PRO A 31 -9.17 -10.85 1.97
N MET A 32 -9.44 -9.54 1.95
CA MET A 32 -8.69 -8.60 1.08
C MET A 32 -7.19 -8.68 1.30
N ILE A 33 -6.77 -8.85 2.55
CA ILE A 33 -5.35 -8.97 2.90
C ILE A 33 -4.68 -10.19 2.26
N ASP A 34 -5.42 -11.30 2.10
CA ASP A 34 -4.89 -12.52 1.49
C ASP A 34 -4.62 -12.34 0.00
N HIS A 35 -5.49 -11.60 -0.70
CA HIS A 35 -5.24 -11.21 -2.09
C HIS A 35 -3.98 -10.35 -2.19
N VAL A 36 -3.84 -9.33 -1.33
CA VAL A 36 -2.70 -8.40 -1.38
C VAL A 36 -1.38 -9.11 -1.07
N VAL A 37 -1.33 -9.89 0.02
CA VAL A 37 -0.13 -10.66 0.40
C VAL A 37 0.22 -11.69 -0.68
N GLY A 38 -0.79 -12.40 -1.20
CA GLY A 38 -0.62 -13.36 -2.31
C GLY A 38 -0.04 -12.69 -3.55
N THR A 39 -0.58 -11.54 -3.95
CA THR A 39 -0.07 -10.75 -5.09
C THR A 39 1.39 -10.36 -4.92
N LEU A 40 1.79 -9.89 -3.74
CA LEU A 40 3.19 -9.52 -3.48
C LEU A 40 4.12 -10.73 -3.58
N ILE A 41 3.74 -11.88 -3.02
CA ILE A 41 4.51 -13.11 -3.11
C ILE A 41 4.63 -13.58 -4.56
N GLU A 42 3.53 -13.60 -5.30
CA GLU A 42 3.48 -13.96 -6.72
C GLU A 42 4.33 -13.02 -7.58
N SER A 43 4.40 -11.73 -7.20
CA SER A 43 5.21 -10.73 -7.90
C SER A 43 6.71 -10.86 -7.64
N GLY A 44 7.15 -11.73 -6.72
CA GLY A 44 8.55 -11.97 -6.40
C GLY A 44 9.06 -11.25 -5.14
N ALA A 45 8.16 -10.84 -4.22
CA ALA A 45 8.59 -10.34 -2.93
C ALA A 45 9.40 -11.40 -2.17
N SER A 46 10.59 -11.05 -1.69
CA SER A 46 11.45 -11.93 -0.89
C SER A 46 10.89 -12.20 0.50
N ARG A 47 10.15 -11.24 1.03
CA ARG A 47 9.37 -11.31 2.27
C ARG A 47 8.28 -10.25 2.24
N VAL A 48 7.26 -10.43 3.08
CA VAL A 48 6.18 -9.46 3.27
C VAL A 48 6.18 -9.01 4.74
N ILE A 49 6.07 -7.71 4.95
CA ILE A 49 5.88 -7.06 6.24
C ILE A 49 4.49 -6.43 6.24
N THR A 50 3.70 -6.65 7.28
CA THR A 50 2.38 -6.04 7.40
C THR A 50 2.34 -5.13 8.63
N VAL A 51 2.05 -3.86 8.40
CA VAL A 51 1.84 -2.89 9.47
C VAL A 51 0.40 -2.97 9.93
N VAL A 52 0.19 -3.33 11.19
CA VAL A 52 -1.11 -3.46 11.83
C VAL A 52 -1.30 -2.39 12.90
N GLY A 53 -2.56 -2.05 13.21
CA GLY A 53 -2.91 -1.06 14.20
C GLY A 53 -3.80 -1.63 15.31
N HIS A 54 -4.80 -0.86 15.69
CA HIS A 54 -5.80 -1.27 16.69
C HIS A 54 -6.46 -2.60 16.28
N GLU A 55 -6.59 -3.54 17.23
CA GLU A 55 -7.06 -4.91 16.97
C GLU A 55 -6.21 -5.73 15.99
N GLY A 56 -4.98 -5.29 15.75
CA GLY A 56 -4.05 -5.94 14.82
C GLY A 56 -3.67 -7.38 15.19
N HIS A 57 -3.96 -7.83 16.41
CA HIS A 57 -3.75 -9.21 16.85
C HIS A 57 -4.54 -10.22 16.00
N ILE A 58 -5.74 -9.83 15.52
CA ILE A 58 -6.54 -10.68 14.62
C ILE A 58 -5.83 -10.86 13.28
N LEU A 59 -5.26 -9.78 12.73
CA LEU A 59 -4.46 -9.84 11.51
C LEU A 59 -3.15 -10.61 11.72
N GLN A 60 -2.50 -10.42 12.86
CA GLN A 60 -1.28 -11.16 13.23
C GLN A 60 -1.51 -12.67 13.25
N GLU A 61 -2.60 -13.10 13.88
CA GLU A 61 -2.99 -14.50 13.95
C GLU A 61 -3.33 -15.06 12.56
N HIS A 62 -4.08 -14.31 11.78
CA HIS A 62 -4.47 -14.68 10.41
C HIS A 62 -3.28 -14.77 9.45
N LEU A 63 -2.29 -13.90 9.58
CA LEU A 63 -1.11 -13.84 8.71
C LEU A 63 0.09 -14.65 9.23
N ALA A 64 -0.08 -15.40 10.31
CA ALA A 64 1.01 -16.18 10.91
C ALA A 64 1.72 -17.07 9.86
N GLY A 65 3.05 -16.92 9.78
CA GLY A 65 3.91 -17.65 8.82
C GLY A 65 3.88 -17.10 7.38
N ARG A 66 3.06 -16.08 7.07
CA ARG A 66 2.98 -15.48 5.73
C ARG A 66 3.49 -14.06 5.67
N SER A 67 3.49 -13.35 6.79
CA SER A 67 3.97 -11.97 6.88
C SER A 67 4.58 -11.70 8.24
N GLU A 68 5.63 -10.90 8.28
CA GLU A 68 6.16 -10.29 9.50
C GLU A 68 5.24 -9.16 9.93
N ILE A 69 4.95 -9.06 11.23
CA ILE A 69 4.02 -8.06 11.76
C ILE A 69 4.78 -6.93 12.45
N VAL A 70 4.42 -5.71 12.08
CA VAL A 70 4.90 -4.48 12.70
C VAL A 70 3.71 -3.68 13.21
N TRP A 71 3.84 -3.05 14.38
CA TRP A 71 2.75 -2.35 15.04
C TRP A 71 2.83 -0.83 14.85
N GLN A 72 1.73 -0.25 14.38
CA GLN A 72 1.47 1.18 14.45
C GLN A 72 0.54 1.46 15.64
N HIS A 73 1.09 1.91 16.75
CA HIS A 73 0.31 2.17 17.97
C HIS A 73 -0.55 3.43 17.87
N GLU A 74 -0.06 4.45 17.16
CA GLU A 74 -0.76 5.71 16.92
C GLU A 74 -1.05 5.89 15.43
N GLN A 75 -2.33 6.05 15.04
CA GLN A 75 -2.74 6.19 13.64
C GLN A 75 -2.50 7.63 13.12
N LEU A 76 -1.24 7.98 12.89
CA LEU A 76 -0.82 9.29 12.38
C LEU A 76 -0.68 9.34 10.84
N GLY A 77 -1.36 8.44 10.14
CA GLY A 77 -1.40 8.39 8.68
C GLY A 77 -0.48 7.33 8.07
N THR A 78 -0.51 7.26 6.72
CA THR A 78 0.17 6.22 5.93
C THR A 78 1.69 6.36 5.97
N GLY A 79 2.22 7.58 5.92
CA GLY A 79 3.66 7.83 6.06
C GLY A 79 4.18 7.34 7.42
N HIS A 80 3.46 7.65 8.51
CA HIS A 80 3.81 7.16 9.84
C HIS A 80 3.76 5.63 9.91
N ALA A 81 2.75 5.00 9.30
CA ALA A 81 2.66 3.54 9.23
C ALA A 81 3.89 2.94 8.52
N THR A 82 4.31 3.54 7.41
CA THR A 82 5.49 3.09 6.64
C THR A 82 6.76 3.16 7.49
N VAL A 83 6.96 4.24 8.24
CA VAL A 83 8.14 4.43 9.10
C VAL A 83 8.21 3.39 10.23
N GLN A 84 7.06 2.88 10.72
CA GLN A 84 7.07 1.82 11.73
C GLN A 84 7.80 0.53 11.25
N ALA A 85 7.91 0.32 9.95
CA ALA A 85 8.63 -0.84 9.40
C ALA A 85 10.16 -0.68 9.38
N GLU A 86 10.69 0.51 9.70
CA GLU A 86 12.15 0.79 9.66
C GLU A 86 12.98 -0.23 10.45
N PRO A 87 12.63 -0.61 11.71
CA PRO A 87 13.40 -1.61 12.44
C PRO A 87 13.42 -3.00 11.77
N ALA A 88 12.31 -3.40 11.16
CA ALA A 88 12.20 -4.67 10.42
C ALA A 88 12.97 -4.64 9.09
N LEU A 89 13.27 -3.46 8.56
CA LEU A 89 14.03 -3.22 7.34
C LEU A 89 15.52 -2.90 7.62
N ALA A 90 15.95 -2.92 8.88
CA ALA A 90 17.33 -2.57 9.24
C ALA A 90 18.33 -3.45 8.49
N GLY A 91 19.27 -2.81 7.80
CA GLY A 91 20.30 -3.49 6.99
C GLY A 91 19.81 -4.04 5.64
N TYR A 92 18.55 -3.86 5.29
CA TYR A 92 18.06 -4.21 3.96
C TYR A 92 18.50 -3.17 2.93
N ILE A 93 19.05 -3.65 1.83
CA ILE A 93 19.43 -2.84 0.67
C ILE A 93 18.66 -3.39 -0.53
N GLY A 94 17.71 -2.64 -1.03
CA GLY A 94 16.85 -3.04 -2.16
C GLY A 94 15.55 -2.26 -2.20
N ASN A 95 14.67 -2.64 -3.09
CA ASN A 95 13.39 -1.98 -3.30
C ASN A 95 12.36 -2.42 -2.25
N ILE A 96 11.49 -1.48 -1.87
CA ILE A 96 10.34 -1.72 -1.01
C ILE A 96 9.09 -1.34 -1.79
N VAL A 97 8.17 -2.28 -1.94
CA VAL A 97 6.86 -2.01 -2.55
C VAL A 97 5.83 -1.82 -1.45
N VAL A 98 5.35 -0.59 -1.29
CA VAL A 98 4.37 -0.22 -0.27
C VAL A 98 2.97 -0.28 -0.86
N VAL A 99 2.07 -1.05 -0.25
CA VAL A 99 0.69 -1.22 -0.74
C VAL A 99 -0.33 -1.13 0.41
N PRO A 100 -1.52 -0.56 0.18
CA PRO A 100 -2.63 -0.69 1.12
C PRO A 100 -3.11 -2.14 1.22
N GLY A 101 -3.51 -2.57 2.42
CA GLY A 101 -4.02 -3.94 2.66
C GLY A 101 -5.48 -4.17 2.19
N ASP A 102 -6.08 -3.20 1.55
CA ASP A 102 -7.49 -3.18 1.12
C ASP A 102 -7.68 -2.97 -0.39
N ILE A 103 -6.67 -3.33 -1.19
CA ILE A 103 -6.70 -3.26 -2.66
C ILE A 103 -6.63 -4.66 -3.30
N PRO A 104 -7.66 -5.51 -3.12
CA PRO A 104 -7.63 -6.92 -3.49
C PRO A 104 -7.51 -7.17 -5.01
N LEU A 105 -7.71 -6.16 -5.83
CA LEU A 105 -7.66 -6.26 -7.30
C LEU A 105 -6.30 -5.87 -7.89
N LEU A 106 -5.30 -5.55 -7.05
CA LEU A 106 -3.94 -5.32 -7.52
C LEU A 106 -3.40 -6.61 -8.14
N SER A 107 -2.95 -6.55 -9.40
CA SER A 107 -2.39 -7.71 -10.09
C SER A 107 -0.88 -7.85 -9.87
N ALA A 108 -0.39 -9.09 -9.89
CA ALA A 108 1.04 -9.37 -9.82
C ALA A 108 1.82 -8.70 -10.96
N SER A 109 1.26 -8.68 -12.17
CA SER A 109 1.87 -8.01 -13.32
C SER A 109 2.01 -6.50 -13.12
N ALA A 110 1.05 -5.83 -12.48
CA ALA A 110 1.15 -4.40 -12.19
C ALA A 110 2.29 -4.11 -11.20
N VAL A 111 2.48 -4.95 -10.18
CA VAL A 111 3.58 -4.83 -9.24
C VAL A 111 4.93 -5.10 -9.92
N GLN A 112 5.01 -6.14 -10.75
CA GLN A 112 6.23 -6.47 -11.51
C GLN A 112 6.63 -5.31 -12.43
N ASN A 113 5.70 -4.79 -13.23
CA ASN A 113 5.95 -3.65 -14.12
C ASN A 113 6.41 -2.41 -13.33
N LEU A 114 5.81 -2.14 -12.17
CA LEU A 114 6.20 -1.02 -11.31
C LEU A 114 7.66 -1.15 -10.85
N VAL A 115 8.08 -2.35 -10.44
CA VAL A 115 9.46 -2.62 -9.99
C VAL A 115 10.43 -2.55 -11.17
N GLU A 116 10.06 -3.11 -12.33
CA GLU A 116 10.86 -3.05 -13.55
C GLU A 116 11.12 -1.62 -14.01
N GLU A 117 10.07 -0.80 -14.08
CA GLU A 117 10.18 0.62 -14.43
C GLU A 117 11.05 1.39 -13.43
N HIS A 118 10.88 1.12 -12.14
CA HIS A 118 11.69 1.75 -11.08
C HIS A 118 13.18 1.45 -11.26
N GLU A 119 13.53 0.17 -11.46
CA GLU A 119 14.92 -0.27 -11.62
C GLU A 119 15.54 0.20 -12.93
N ALA A 120 14.78 0.12 -14.04
CA ALA A 120 15.28 0.49 -15.36
C ALA A 120 15.69 1.98 -15.45
N HIS A 121 15.02 2.85 -14.69
CA HIS A 121 15.26 4.29 -14.71
C HIS A 121 16.07 4.78 -13.48
N GLY A 122 16.33 3.92 -12.50
CA GLY A 122 17.06 4.28 -11.28
C GLY A 122 16.36 5.37 -10.45
N TYR A 123 15.02 5.37 -10.43
CA TYR A 123 14.25 6.36 -9.67
C TYR A 123 14.43 6.19 -8.16
N SER A 124 14.33 7.29 -7.42
CA SER A 124 14.31 7.25 -5.94
C SER A 124 12.96 6.81 -5.40
N ALA A 125 11.87 7.08 -6.14
CA ALA A 125 10.52 6.64 -5.83
C ALA A 125 9.70 6.55 -7.13
N THR A 126 8.78 5.58 -7.16
CA THR A 126 7.85 5.39 -8.27
C THR A 126 6.46 5.14 -7.70
N VAL A 127 5.44 5.73 -8.28
CA VAL A 127 4.05 5.55 -7.85
C VAL A 127 3.21 4.95 -8.96
N LEU A 128 2.46 3.91 -8.63
CA LEU A 128 1.44 3.36 -9.51
C LEU A 128 0.19 4.23 -9.43
N THR A 129 -0.25 4.75 -10.56
CA THR A 129 -1.44 5.59 -10.69
C THR A 129 -2.47 4.95 -11.61
N MET A 130 -3.70 5.41 -11.55
CA MET A 130 -4.76 5.02 -12.48
C MET A 130 -5.42 6.26 -13.08
N ILE A 131 -5.91 6.13 -14.29
CA ILE A 131 -6.76 7.12 -14.94
C ILE A 131 -8.19 6.58 -14.84
N VAL A 132 -9.08 7.37 -14.29
CA VAL A 132 -10.50 7.03 -14.13
C VAL A 132 -11.37 8.15 -14.67
N ASP A 133 -12.55 7.81 -15.19
CA ASP A 133 -13.49 8.79 -15.75
C ASP A 133 -14.06 9.73 -14.67
N ASP A 134 -14.34 9.17 -13.48
CA ASP A 134 -14.74 9.93 -12.29
C ASP A 134 -13.76 9.65 -11.16
N PRO A 135 -12.79 10.53 -10.91
CA PRO A 135 -11.83 10.36 -9.82
C PRO A 135 -12.41 10.60 -8.42
N SER A 136 -13.67 11.06 -8.30
CA SER A 136 -14.37 11.20 -7.01
C SER A 136 -13.47 11.77 -5.90
N GLU A 137 -13.39 11.09 -4.76
CA GLU A 137 -12.58 11.50 -3.59
C GLU A 137 -11.11 10.99 -3.62
N TYR A 138 -10.63 10.47 -4.74
CA TYR A 138 -9.21 10.09 -4.86
C TYR A 138 -8.29 11.31 -4.85
N GLY A 139 -7.05 11.13 -4.39
CA GLY A 139 -5.98 12.11 -4.53
C GLY A 139 -5.62 12.36 -6.00
N ARG A 140 -5.11 13.53 -6.30
CA ARG A 140 -4.64 13.92 -7.63
C ARG A 140 -3.13 13.89 -7.70
N VAL A 141 -2.60 13.27 -8.74
CA VAL A 141 -1.16 13.23 -9.03
C VAL A 141 -0.83 14.38 -9.96
N ILE A 142 -0.09 15.35 -9.45
CA ILE A 142 0.33 16.52 -10.21
C ILE A 142 1.69 16.24 -10.85
N ARG A 143 1.80 16.52 -12.14
CA ARG A 143 3.05 16.37 -12.89
C ARG A 143 3.61 17.73 -13.28
N ASP A 144 4.92 17.81 -13.32
CA ASP A 144 5.61 18.96 -13.87
C ASP A 144 5.58 18.96 -15.42
N PRO A 145 6.05 20.02 -16.10
CA PRO A 145 6.08 20.09 -17.56
C PRO A 145 6.94 18.99 -18.22
N SER A 146 7.86 18.38 -17.50
CA SER A 146 8.68 17.24 -17.98
C SER A 146 8.02 15.88 -17.77
N GLY A 147 6.83 15.86 -17.13
CA GLY A 147 6.04 14.66 -16.89
C GLY A 147 6.35 13.94 -15.56
N HIS A 148 7.30 14.44 -14.76
CA HIS A 148 7.59 13.87 -13.45
C HIS A 148 6.51 14.23 -12.43
N VAL A 149 6.32 13.36 -11.44
CA VAL A 149 5.42 13.64 -10.31
C VAL A 149 6.02 14.76 -9.47
N SER A 150 5.30 15.89 -9.38
CA SER A 150 5.69 17.01 -8.54
C SER A 150 5.02 16.99 -7.18
N SER A 151 3.78 16.51 -7.09
CA SER A 151 3.06 16.35 -5.83
C SER A 151 1.89 15.36 -5.96
N ILE A 152 1.42 14.88 -4.82
CA ILE A 152 0.15 14.16 -4.69
C ILE A 152 -0.70 14.97 -3.72
N VAL A 153 -1.88 15.39 -4.16
CA VAL A 153 -2.79 16.24 -3.38
C VAL A 153 -4.05 15.45 -3.06
N GLU A 154 -4.32 15.24 -1.78
CA GLU A 154 -5.54 14.59 -1.33
C GLU A 154 -6.78 15.43 -1.68
N TYR A 155 -7.90 14.79 -1.98
CA TYR A 155 -9.13 15.46 -2.40
C TYR A 155 -9.58 16.59 -1.45
N ARG A 156 -9.42 16.37 -0.13
CA ARG A 156 -9.80 17.34 0.89
C ARG A 156 -8.97 18.62 0.86
N ASP A 157 -7.71 18.50 0.43
CA ASP A 157 -6.72 19.59 0.42
C ASP A 157 -6.60 20.23 -0.97
N ALA A 158 -7.29 19.66 -1.97
CA ALA A 158 -7.24 20.09 -3.36
C ALA A 158 -8.15 21.32 -3.61
N SER A 159 -7.62 22.30 -4.36
CA SER A 159 -8.44 23.37 -4.95
C SER A 159 -9.39 22.81 -6.01
N ASP A 160 -10.38 23.61 -6.43
CA ASP A 160 -11.32 23.18 -7.46
C ASP A 160 -10.63 22.90 -8.80
N GLU A 161 -9.56 23.65 -9.13
CA GLU A 161 -8.73 23.41 -10.31
C GLU A 161 -7.99 22.06 -10.22
N ILE A 162 -7.44 21.71 -9.05
CA ILE A 162 -6.77 20.43 -8.83
C ILE A 162 -7.79 19.29 -8.86
N ARG A 163 -8.99 19.47 -8.29
CA ARG A 163 -10.05 18.44 -8.33
C ARG A 163 -10.53 18.13 -9.74
N ALA A 164 -10.39 19.06 -10.66
CA ALA A 164 -10.80 18.92 -12.06
C ALA A 164 -9.79 18.14 -12.93
N ILE A 165 -8.64 17.75 -12.36
CA ILE A 165 -7.62 16.94 -13.05
C ILE A 165 -8.07 15.50 -13.16
#